data_127567b083a3c25c18de497e5350f1b5
#
_entry.id   127567b083a3c25c18de497e5350f1b5
#
_cell.length_a   1.000
_cell.length_b   1.000
_cell.length_c   1.000
_cell.angle_alpha   90.00
_cell.angle_beta   90.00
_cell.angle_gamma   90.00
#
_symmetry.space_group_name_H-M   'P 1'
#
loop_
_entity.id
_entity.type
_entity.pdbx_description
1 polymer ?
#
loop_
_entity_poly.entity_id
_entity_poly.type
_entity_poly.pdbx_seq_one_letter_code
_entity_poly.pdbx_strand_id
1 'polypeptide(L)'
;KNWQGKFRNHNMYVTTPDGRIEYVAASPNEVEAEMEKFHNDIEILLKTKLSIEEVFFFASLIHLVFVKIHPWNDGNGRTARLLEKWFLAQKLGNKAWFIQSEKMYYNQHNNYYKNIRLLGLEYPDLDYKQSLSFLLMLPTSL
;
A
#
# COMPACT_ATOMS: atom_id res chain seq x y z
N LYS A 1 15.09 19.91 3.69
CA LYS A 1 15.59 18.72 2.97
C LYS A 1 15.10 18.78 1.53
N ASN A 2 16.00 18.61 0.56
CA ASN A 2 15.72 18.87 -0.85
C ASN A 2 14.71 17.93 -1.52
N TRP A 3 14.30 16.83 -0.86
CA TRP A 3 13.38 15.86 -1.42
C TRP A 3 11.95 15.93 -0.85
N GLN A 4 11.67 16.85 0.08
CA GLN A 4 10.33 17.02 0.64
C GLN A 4 9.33 17.46 -0.44
N GLY A 5 8.17 16.80 -0.49
CA GLY A 5 7.13 17.09 -1.46
C GLY A 5 7.44 16.67 -2.90
N LYS A 6 8.47 15.85 -3.10
CA LYS A 6 8.89 15.38 -4.43
C LYS A 6 8.92 13.86 -4.47
N PHE A 7 8.64 13.29 -5.63
CA PHE A 7 8.90 11.88 -5.88
C PHE A 7 10.41 11.60 -5.87
N ARG A 8 10.76 10.37 -5.48
CA ARG A 8 12.16 9.93 -5.56
C ARG A 8 12.66 9.92 -7.02
N ASN A 9 13.95 10.12 -7.17
CA ASN A 9 14.62 10.16 -8.48
C ASN A 9 15.69 9.07 -8.64
N HIS A 10 15.68 8.05 -7.78
CA HIS A 10 16.62 6.94 -7.80
C HIS A 10 15.89 5.61 -7.59
N ASN A 11 16.51 4.52 -8.00
CA ASN A 11 16.01 3.18 -7.74
C ASN A 11 15.96 2.91 -6.24
N MET A 12 14.94 2.17 -5.82
CA MET A 12 14.75 1.85 -4.42
C MET A 12 14.23 0.42 -4.25
N TYR A 13 14.69 -0.23 -3.21
CA TYR A 13 14.22 -1.54 -2.79
C TYR A 13 14.11 -1.57 -1.26
N VAL A 14 13.22 -2.42 -0.77
CA VAL A 14 13.02 -2.62 0.67
C VAL A 14 13.75 -3.88 1.10
N THR A 15 14.52 -3.76 2.17
CA THR A 15 15.31 -4.86 2.71
C THR A 15 14.88 -5.23 4.12
N THR A 16 15.10 -6.48 4.49
CA THR A 16 15.11 -6.93 5.88
C THR A 16 16.33 -6.39 6.62
N PRO A 17 16.33 -6.42 7.98
CA PRO A 17 17.51 -6.04 8.77
C PRO A 17 18.77 -6.84 8.44
N ASP A 18 18.63 -8.10 7.98
CA ASP A 18 19.74 -8.96 7.56
C ASP A 18 20.15 -8.76 6.09
N GLY A 19 19.58 -7.77 5.41
CA GLY A 19 19.97 -7.36 4.05
C GLY A 19 19.29 -8.09 2.90
N ARG A 20 18.31 -8.99 3.16
CA ARG A 20 17.53 -9.59 2.08
C ARG A 20 16.59 -8.58 1.46
N ILE A 21 16.46 -8.63 0.14
CA ILE A 21 15.51 -7.78 -0.59
C ILE A 21 14.09 -8.34 -0.40
N GLU A 22 13.19 -7.52 0.13
CA GLU A 22 11.77 -7.85 0.26
C GLU A 22 11.01 -7.59 -1.04
N TYR A 23 11.27 -6.45 -1.66
CA TYR A 23 10.77 -6.12 -3.00
C TYR A 23 11.53 -4.92 -3.59
N VAL A 24 11.47 -4.82 -4.91
CA VAL A 24 12.01 -3.71 -5.68
C VAL A 24 10.85 -2.79 -6.08
N ALA A 25 11.00 -1.51 -5.81
CA ALA A 25 9.97 -0.51 -6.14
C ALA A 25 9.95 -0.18 -7.63
N ALA A 26 8.91 0.53 -8.08
CA ALA A 26 8.82 1.04 -9.44
C ALA A 26 10.09 1.83 -9.83
N SER A 27 10.48 1.77 -11.10
CA SER A 27 11.54 2.61 -11.63
C SER A 27 11.23 4.09 -11.39
N PRO A 28 12.22 4.93 -11.03
CA PRO A 28 11.97 6.36 -10.80
C PRO A 28 11.33 7.05 -12.00
N ASN A 29 11.59 6.58 -13.22
CA ASN A 29 10.98 7.12 -14.44
C ASN A 29 9.49 6.77 -14.57
N GLU A 30 9.02 5.74 -13.87
CA GLU A 30 7.63 5.28 -13.90
C GLU A 30 6.79 5.81 -12.74
N VAL A 31 7.42 6.30 -11.69
CA VAL A 31 6.73 6.69 -10.43
C VAL A 31 5.62 7.70 -10.69
N GLU A 32 5.90 8.75 -11.45
CA GLU A 32 4.90 9.81 -11.70
C GLU A 32 3.68 9.26 -12.44
N ALA A 33 3.87 8.48 -13.51
CA ALA A 33 2.79 7.87 -14.27
C ALA A 33 2.00 6.85 -13.44
N GLU A 34 2.68 6.04 -12.64
CA GLU A 34 2.03 5.06 -11.75
C GLU A 34 1.23 5.75 -10.63
N MET A 35 1.73 6.85 -10.09
CA MET A 35 0.99 7.65 -9.10
C MET A 35 -0.22 8.35 -9.71
N GLU A 36 -0.13 8.80 -10.95
CA GLU A 36 -1.29 9.37 -11.67
C GLU A 36 -2.40 8.32 -11.84
N LYS A 37 -2.07 7.12 -12.30
CA LYS A 37 -3.02 6.00 -12.37
C LYS A 37 -3.61 5.67 -11.00
N PHE A 38 -2.78 5.62 -9.99
CA PHE A 38 -3.18 5.35 -8.61
C PHE A 38 -4.21 6.37 -8.10
N HIS A 39 -3.97 7.65 -8.30
CA HIS A 39 -4.90 8.71 -7.93
C HIS A 39 -6.21 8.63 -8.70
N ASN A 40 -6.15 8.38 -10.01
CA ASN A 40 -7.36 8.22 -10.84
C ASN A 40 -8.19 7.03 -10.38
N ASP A 41 -7.58 5.92 -10.04
CA ASP A 41 -8.28 4.73 -9.52
C ASP A 41 -8.98 5.04 -8.19
N ILE A 42 -8.32 5.76 -7.29
CA ILE A 42 -8.93 6.20 -6.01
C ILE A 42 -10.12 7.11 -6.25
N GLU A 43 -10.03 8.06 -7.18
CA GLU A 43 -11.16 8.94 -7.51
C GLU A 43 -12.37 8.16 -8.01
N ILE A 44 -12.15 7.16 -8.86
CA ILE A 44 -13.22 6.27 -9.34
C ILE A 44 -13.83 5.51 -8.16
N LEU A 45 -13.01 4.93 -7.29
CA LEU A 45 -13.48 4.18 -6.13
C LEU A 45 -14.28 5.04 -5.14
N LEU A 46 -13.88 6.30 -4.95
CA LEU A 46 -14.59 7.24 -4.07
C LEU A 46 -16.02 7.52 -4.58
N LYS A 47 -16.22 7.52 -5.89
CA LYS A 47 -17.52 7.78 -6.54
C LYS A 47 -18.35 6.50 -6.75
N THR A 48 -17.76 5.32 -6.54
CA THR A 48 -18.42 4.03 -6.76
C THR A 48 -19.09 3.57 -5.48
N LYS A 49 -20.32 3.06 -5.60
CA LYS A 49 -21.01 2.40 -4.48
C LYS A 49 -20.37 1.04 -4.26
N LEU A 50 -19.86 0.80 -3.06
CA LEU A 50 -19.15 -0.42 -2.67
C LEU A 50 -19.85 -1.09 -1.48
N SER A 51 -19.86 -2.43 -1.46
CA SER A 51 -20.19 -3.19 -0.25
C SER A 51 -19.10 -3.03 0.81
N ILE A 52 -19.38 -3.46 2.05
CA ILE A 52 -18.38 -3.41 3.14
C ILE A 52 -17.14 -4.25 2.76
N GLU A 53 -17.36 -5.43 2.20
CA GLU A 53 -16.27 -6.33 1.78
C GLU A 53 -15.42 -5.69 0.70
N GLU A 54 -16.05 -5.04 -0.29
CA GLU A 54 -15.33 -4.30 -1.34
C GLU A 54 -14.56 -3.12 -0.79
N VAL A 55 -15.11 -2.40 0.20
CA VAL A 55 -14.41 -1.29 0.86
C VAL A 55 -13.11 -1.79 1.52
N PHE A 56 -13.17 -2.88 2.27
CA PHE A 56 -11.98 -3.47 2.89
C PHE A 56 -10.99 -3.99 1.84
N PHE A 57 -11.49 -4.63 0.79
CA PHE A 57 -10.68 -5.10 -0.33
C PHE A 57 -9.88 -3.94 -0.96
N PHE A 58 -10.57 -2.88 -1.35
CA PHE A 58 -9.92 -1.74 -2.01
C PHE A 58 -9.06 -0.92 -1.07
N ALA A 59 -9.44 -0.76 0.20
CA ALA A 59 -8.60 -0.09 1.19
C ALA A 59 -7.24 -0.79 1.33
N SER A 60 -7.26 -2.10 1.45
CA SER A 60 -6.06 -2.93 1.54
C SER A 60 -5.25 -2.90 0.24
N LEU A 61 -5.93 -2.92 -0.92
CA LEU A 61 -5.28 -2.84 -2.23
C LEU A 61 -4.60 -1.47 -2.44
N ILE A 62 -5.22 -0.38 -2.02
CA ILE A 62 -4.62 0.96 -2.04
C ILE A 62 -3.31 0.96 -1.25
N HIS A 63 -3.30 0.38 -0.05
CA HIS A 63 -2.09 0.23 0.74
C HIS A 63 -1.00 -0.54 -0.04
N LEU A 64 -1.37 -1.71 -0.55
CA LEU A 64 -0.43 -2.61 -1.25
C LEU A 64 0.16 -1.96 -2.50
N VAL A 65 -0.66 -1.36 -3.34
CA VAL A 65 -0.20 -0.69 -4.56
C VAL A 65 0.73 0.47 -4.22
N PHE A 66 0.38 1.28 -3.22
CA PHE A 66 1.21 2.41 -2.81
C PHE A 66 2.60 1.97 -2.34
N VAL A 67 2.70 0.94 -1.49
CA VAL A 67 4.01 0.45 -1.03
C VAL A 67 4.83 -0.16 -2.16
N LYS A 68 4.19 -0.78 -3.15
CA LYS A 68 4.88 -1.33 -4.33
C LYS A 68 5.41 -0.22 -5.24
N ILE A 69 4.67 0.85 -5.47
CA ILE A 69 5.16 2.03 -6.20
C ILE A 69 6.29 2.69 -5.41
N HIS A 70 6.11 2.84 -4.09
CA HIS A 70 7.12 3.41 -3.18
C HIS A 70 7.61 4.79 -3.63
N PRO A 71 6.72 5.78 -3.75
CA PRO A 71 7.03 7.01 -4.49
C PRO A 71 7.96 7.98 -3.76
N TRP A 72 8.05 7.89 -2.43
CA TRP A 72 8.84 8.84 -1.63
C TRP A 72 10.23 8.30 -1.29
N ASN A 73 11.12 9.21 -0.91
CA ASN A 73 12.41 8.82 -0.34
C ASN A 73 12.27 8.17 1.05
N ASP A 74 11.25 8.58 1.82
CA ASP A 74 10.96 8.07 3.15
C ASP A 74 9.47 8.25 3.46
N GLY A 75 8.96 7.45 4.39
CA GLY A 75 7.59 7.57 4.86
C GLY A 75 6.55 6.82 4.03
N ASN A 76 6.94 5.97 3.08
CA ASN A 76 6.00 5.24 2.22
C ASN A 76 5.04 4.34 3.02
N GLY A 77 5.53 3.58 3.98
CA GLY A 77 4.68 2.72 4.82
C GLY A 77 3.70 3.52 5.67
N ARG A 78 4.14 4.63 6.25
CA ARG A 78 3.27 5.54 7.02
C ARG A 78 2.18 6.14 6.15
N THR A 79 2.53 6.59 4.96
CA THR A 79 1.57 7.14 3.99
C THR A 79 0.58 6.08 3.54
N ALA A 80 1.05 4.87 3.23
CA ALA A 80 0.17 3.77 2.83
C ALA A 80 -0.88 3.44 3.90
N ARG A 81 -0.46 3.36 5.16
CA ARG A 81 -1.39 3.11 6.28
C ARG A 81 -2.38 4.26 6.46
N LEU A 82 -1.93 5.50 6.28
CA LEU A 82 -2.81 6.67 6.37
C LEU A 82 -3.83 6.69 5.23
N LEU A 83 -3.42 6.40 3.99
CA LEU A 83 -4.31 6.32 2.83
C LEU A 83 -5.36 5.21 3.01
N GLU A 84 -4.96 4.05 3.48
CA GLU A 84 -5.87 2.94 3.80
C GLU A 84 -6.94 3.38 4.81
N LYS A 85 -6.52 3.98 5.92
CA LYS A 85 -7.42 4.47 6.96
C LYS A 85 -8.33 5.57 6.45
N TRP A 86 -7.78 6.51 5.71
CA TRP A 86 -8.54 7.60 5.12
C TRP A 86 -9.62 7.09 4.15
N PHE A 87 -9.27 6.13 3.28
CA PHE A 87 -10.24 5.53 2.36
C PHE A 87 -11.37 4.83 3.12
N LEU A 88 -11.04 4.04 4.14
CA LEU A 88 -12.02 3.43 5.03
C LEU A 88 -12.96 4.49 5.64
N ALA A 89 -12.41 5.59 6.13
CA ALA A 89 -13.19 6.67 6.73
C ALA A 89 -14.10 7.38 5.71
N GLN A 90 -13.63 7.58 4.48
CA GLN A 90 -14.45 8.16 3.41
C GLN A 90 -15.67 7.28 3.09
N LYS A 91 -15.51 5.96 3.14
CA LYS A 91 -16.55 5.00 2.77
C LYS A 91 -17.46 4.59 3.94
N LEU A 92 -16.89 4.43 5.14
CA LEU A 92 -17.58 3.89 6.32
C LEU A 92 -17.85 4.92 7.42
N GLY A 93 -17.35 6.14 7.25
CA GLY A 93 -17.49 7.21 8.25
C GLY A 93 -16.40 7.19 9.32
N ASN A 94 -16.51 8.12 10.25
CA ASN A 94 -15.45 8.41 11.23
C ASN A 94 -15.09 7.25 12.16
N LYS A 95 -15.99 6.27 12.33
CA LYS A 95 -15.70 5.07 13.13
C LYS A 95 -14.53 4.27 12.57
N ALA A 96 -14.26 4.37 11.28
CA ALA A 96 -13.12 3.68 10.66
C ALA A 96 -11.77 4.10 11.26
N TRP A 97 -11.64 5.31 11.82
CA TRP A 97 -10.42 5.75 12.47
C TRP A 97 -10.05 4.94 13.71
N PHE A 98 -11.00 4.21 14.30
CA PHE A 98 -10.76 3.35 15.45
C PHE A 98 -10.31 1.93 15.11
N ILE A 99 -10.30 1.55 13.82
CA ILE A 99 -9.75 0.27 13.36
C ILE A 99 -8.24 0.28 13.62
N GLN A 100 -7.75 -0.72 14.36
CA GLN A 100 -6.34 -0.77 14.79
C GLN A 100 -5.42 -1.46 13.76
N SER A 101 -5.55 -1.09 12.49
CA SER A 101 -4.78 -1.71 11.40
C SER A 101 -3.27 -1.47 11.53
N GLU A 102 -2.86 -0.28 11.99
CA GLU A 102 -1.44 0.02 12.20
C GLU A 102 -0.81 -0.91 13.23
N LYS A 103 -1.52 -1.15 14.33
CA LYS A 103 -1.08 -2.06 15.38
C LYS A 103 -1.00 -3.50 14.88
N MET A 104 -1.98 -3.92 14.11
CA MET A 104 -1.98 -5.25 13.49
C MET A 104 -0.78 -5.43 12.55
N TYR A 105 -0.52 -4.50 11.63
CA TYR A 105 0.64 -4.57 10.74
C TYR A 105 1.97 -4.56 11.49
N TYR A 106 2.07 -3.75 12.53
CA TYR A 106 3.25 -3.71 13.38
C TYR A 106 3.50 -5.05 14.09
N ASN A 107 2.47 -5.62 14.72
CA ASN A 107 2.57 -6.89 15.43
C ASN A 107 2.84 -8.08 14.51
N GLN A 108 2.39 -7.99 13.26
CA GLN A 108 2.52 -9.04 12.25
C GLN A 108 3.47 -8.65 11.12
N HIS A 109 4.50 -7.87 11.40
CA HIS A 109 5.38 -7.33 10.36
C HIS A 109 6.07 -8.41 9.51
N ASN A 110 6.39 -9.58 10.07
CA ASN A 110 6.94 -10.70 9.30
C ASN A 110 5.94 -11.22 8.26
N ASN A 111 4.67 -11.39 8.66
CA ASN A 111 3.60 -11.77 7.74
C ASN A 111 3.31 -10.67 6.73
N TYR A 112 3.37 -9.41 7.16
CA TYR A 112 3.21 -8.25 6.29
C TYR A 112 4.16 -8.28 5.11
N TYR A 113 5.47 -8.40 5.35
CA TYR A 113 6.46 -8.46 4.28
C TYR A 113 6.40 -9.76 3.48
N LYS A 114 6.14 -10.89 4.14
CA LYS A 114 5.93 -12.17 3.46
C LYS A 114 4.78 -12.07 2.45
N ASN A 115 3.66 -11.49 2.84
CA ASN A 115 2.47 -11.36 2.00
C ASN A 115 2.69 -10.37 0.84
N ILE A 116 3.43 -9.29 1.08
CA ILE A 116 3.83 -8.36 0.01
C ILE A 116 4.71 -9.09 -1.02
N ARG A 117 5.65 -9.90 -0.56
CA ARG A 117 6.59 -10.63 -1.43
C ARG A 117 5.93 -11.69 -2.30
N LEU A 118 4.76 -12.21 -1.91
CA LEU A 118 4.03 -13.19 -2.73
C LEU A 118 3.67 -12.67 -4.12
N LEU A 119 3.54 -11.35 -4.31
CA LEU A 119 3.24 -10.76 -5.61
C LEU A 119 4.43 -10.80 -6.57
N GLY A 120 5.62 -11.02 -6.07
CA GLY A 120 6.86 -11.00 -6.85
C GLY A 120 7.84 -9.95 -6.34
N LEU A 121 9.08 -10.07 -6.79
CA LEU A 121 10.19 -9.22 -6.37
C LEU A 121 10.27 -7.94 -7.20
N GLU A 122 10.21 -8.07 -8.51
CA GLU A 122 10.39 -6.98 -9.46
C GLU A 122 9.06 -6.30 -9.81
N TYR A 123 9.06 -4.98 -9.86
CA TYR A 123 7.83 -4.21 -10.11
C TYR A 123 7.11 -4.59 -11.42
N PRO A 124 7.79 -4.75 -12.57
CA PRO A 124 7.13 -5.11 -13.82
C PRO A 124 6.47 -6.50 -13.81
N ASP A 125 6.93 -7.39 -12.94
CA ASP A 125 6.52 -8.79 -12.89
C ASP A 125 5.51 -9.08 -11.76
N LEU A 126 4.98 -8.04 -11.11
CA LEU A 126 4.02 -8.21 -10.00
C LEU A 126 2.74 -8.90 -10.47
N ASP A 127 2.38 -9.97 -9.76
CA ASP A 127 1.12 -10.68 -9.97
C ASP A 127 0.15 -10.41 -8.82
N TYR A 128 -0.78 -9.50 -9.03
CA TYR A 128 -1.81 -9.13 -8.03
C TYR A 128 -2.82 -10.25 -7.75
N LYS A 129 -2.86 -11.31 -8.54
CA LYS A 129 -3.64 -12.51 -8.22
C LYS A 129 -3.13 -13.20 -6.95
N GLN A 130 -1.87 -12.95 -6.57
CA GLN A 130 -1.25 -13.47 -5.35
C GLN A 130 -1.43 -12.55 -4.13
N SER A 131 -2.29 -11.53 -4.23
CA SER A 131 -2.46 -10.53 -3.16
C SER A 131 -3.41 -10.96 -2.03
N LEU A 132 -4.13 -12.06 -2.17
CA LEU A 132 -5.18 -12.45 -1.24
C LEU A 132 -4.71 -12.51 0.22
N SER A 133 -3.55 -13.10 0.47
CA SER A 133 -3.01 -13.20 1.84
C SER A 133 -2.76 -11.83 2.47
N PHE A 134 -2.32 -10.85 1.68
CA PHE A 134 -2.18 -9.47 2.15
C PHE A 134 -3.55 -8.81 2.41
N LEU A 135 -4.47 -8.95 1.47
CA LEU A 135 -5.79 -8.32 1.55
C LEU A 135 -6.61 -8.84 2.74
N LEU A 136 -6.39 -10.08 3.16
CA LEU A 136 -7.07 -10.67 4.32
C LEU A 136 -6.49 -10.18 5.66
N MET A 137 -5.36 -9.50 5.69
CA MET A 137 -4.80 -8.99 6.94
C MET A 137 -5.68 -7.89 7.55
N LEU A 138 -6.15 -6.94 6.74
CA LEU A 138 -6.91 -5.79 7.23
C LEU A 138 -8.19 -6.21 8.00
N PRO A 139 -9.03 -7.14 7.52
CA PRO A 139 -10.20 -7.59 8.28
C PRO A 139 -9.86 -8.19 9.66
N THR A 140 -8.67 -8.72 9.86
CA THR A 140 -8.25 -9.27 11.16
C THR A 140 -8.01 -8.21 12.21
N SER A 141 -7.97 -6.92 11.83
CA SER A 141 -7.79 -5.80 12.75
C SER A 141 -9.10 -5.28 13.36
N LEU A 142 -10.22 -5.89 12.97
CA LEU A 142 -11.54 -5.53 13.48
C LEU A 142 -11.80 -6.03 14.90
#